data_4d54ac296b427af16512809a7d0b3a72
#
_entry.id   4d54ac296b427af16512809a7d0b3a72
#
_cell.length_a   1.000
_cell.length_b   1.000
_cell.length_c   1.000
_cell.angle_alpha   90.00
_cell.angle_beta   90.00
_cell.angle_gamma   90.00
#
_symmetry.space_group_name_H-M   'P 1'
#
loop_
_entity.id
_entity.type
_entity.pdbx_description
1 polymer ?
#
loop_
_entity_poly.entity_id
_entity_poly.type
_entity_poly.pdbx_seq_one_letter_code
_entity_poly.pdbx_strand_id
1 'polypeptide(L)' 'MPYISLDIGKLTTEQKNALIKAFTEATVEIAKVPPEAVLMMIKENELDNIGVGGISLAEKFGEKK' A
#
# COMPACT_ATOMS: atom_id res chain seq x y z
N MET A 1 -5.01 0.46 19.43
CA MET A 1 -5.25 -0.39 18.27
C MET A 1 -4.55 0.21 17.06
N PRO A 2 -3.50 -0.45 16.53
CA PRO A 2 -2.77 0.11 15.40
C PRO A 2 -3.59 0.06 14.11
N TYR A 3 -3.45 1.10 13.34
CA TYR A 3 -4.12 1.21 12.04
C TYR A 3 -3.09 1.65 11.00
N ILE A 4 -2.91 0.85 9.97
CA ILE A 4 -1.93 1.11 8.93
C ILE A 4 -2.66 1.37 7.63
N SER A 5 -2.33 2.48 6.99
CA SER A 5 -2.93 2.83 5.70
C SER A 5 -1.82 3.00 4.67
N LEU A 6 -1.95 2.32 3.55
CA LEU A 6 -0.93 2.35 2.51
C LEU A 6 -1.58 2.77 1.19
N ASP A 7 -1.07 3.85 0.62
CA ASP A 7 -1.46 4.27 -0.72
C ASP A 7 -0.37 3.84 -1.67
N ILE A 8 -0.75 3.11 -2.71
CA ILE A 8 0.23 2.51 -3.60
C ILE A 8 -0.41 2.31 -4.96
N GLY A 9 0.39 1.94 -5.94
CA GLY A 9 -0.14 1.60 -7.25
C GLY A 9 -0.80 0.24 -7.24
N LYS A 10 -1.07 -0.29 -8.43
CA LYS A 10 -1.78 -1.56 -8.54
C LYS A 10 -0.87 -2.72 -8.15
N LEU A 11 -1.44 -3.66 -7.44
CA LEU A 11 -0.72 -4.84 -6.97
C LEU A 11 -1.54 -6.09 -7.27
N THR A 12 -0.86 -7.21 -7.33
CA THR A 12 -1.56 -8.49 -7.40
C THR A 12 -2.10 -8.85 -6.01
N THR A 13 -3.00 -9.81 -6.01
CA THR A 13 -3.55 -10.29 -4.74
C THR A 13 -2.45 -10.86 -3.85
N GLU A 14 -1.50 -11.57 -4.46
CA GLU A 14 -0.40 -12.15 -3.69
C GLU A 14 0.46 -11.06 -3.05
N GLN A 15 0.71 -9.99 -3.80
CA GLN A 15 1.50 -8.89 -3.26
C GLN A 15 0.78 -8.20 -2.11
N LYS A 16 -0.52 -8.02 -2.23
CA LYS A 16 -1.27 -7.40 -1.16
C LYS A 16 -1.27 -8.28 0.08
N ASN A 17 -1.44 -9.58 -0.09
CA ASN A 17 -1.41 -10.49 1.05
C ASN A 17 -0.05 -10.48 1.73
N ALA A 18 1.02 -10.43 0.94
CA ALA A 18 2.36 -10.39 1.51
C ALA A 18 2.60 -9.12 2.29
N LEU A 19 2.13 -7.99 1.77
CA LEU A 19 2.29 -6.72 2.48
C LEU A 19 1.51 -6.70 3.78
N ILE A 20 0.28 -7.19 3.74
CA ILE A 20 -0.53 -7.23 4.96
C ILE A 20 0.15 -8.08 6.02
N LYS A 21 0.68 -9.23 5.61
CA LYS A 21 1.35 -10.11 6.55
C LYS A 21 2.62 -9.47 7.10
N ALA A 22 3.43 -8.88 6.24
CA ALA A 22 4.70 -8.31 6.68
C ALA A 22 4.50 -7.12 7.61
N PHE A 23 3.58 -6.22 7.27
CA PHE A 23 3.32 -5.07 8.12
C PHE A 23 2.72 -5.48 9.45
N THR A 24 1.84 -6.47 9.43
CA THR A 24 1.26 -6.96 10.67
C THR A 24 2.32 -7.57 11.57
N GLU A 25 3.20 -8.40 11.00
CA GLU A 25 4.23 -9.06 11.79
C GLU A 25 5.20 -8.04 12.40
N ALA A 26 5.59 -7.04 11.61
CA ALA A 26 6.49 -6.02 12.12
C ALA A 26 5.84 -5.24 13.26
N THR A 27 4.57 -4.90 13.10
CA THR A 27 3.87 -4.13 14.13
C THR A 27 3.71 -4.94 15.40
N VAL A 28 3.38 -6.21 15.27
CA VAL A 28 3.24 -7.08 16.43
C VAL A 28 4.56 -7.16 17.21
N GLU A 29 5.64 -7.34 16.48
CA GLU A 29 6.93 -7.52 17.10
C GLU A 29 7.42 -6.25 17.81
N ILE A 30 7.25 -5.12 17.16
CA ILE A 30 7.82 -3.88 17.67
C ILE A 30 6.89 -3.22 18.68
N ALA A 31 5.60 -3.16 18.39
CA ALA A 31 4.64 -2.49 19.28
C ALA A 31 4.09 -3.39 20.35
N LYS A 32 4.35 -4.70 20.27
CA LYS A 32 3.92 -5.65 21.30
C LYS A 32 2.41 -5.69 21.43
N VAL A 33 1.74 -5.82 20.28
CA VAL A 33 0.30 -5.94 20.25
C VAL A 33 -0.06 -7.27 19.60
N PRO A 34 -1.26 -7.80 19.87
CA PRO A 34 -1.67 -9.05 19.22
C PRO A 34 -1.99 -8.79 17.74
N PRO A 35 -1.79 -9.81 16.90
CA PRO A 35 -2.07 -9.62 15.46
C PRO A 35 -3.50 -9.18 15.18
N GLU A 36 -4.45 -9.66 15.96
CA GLU A 36 -5.85 -9.32 15.73
C GLU A 36 -6.15 -7.85 15.95
N ALA A 37 -5.26 -7.14 16.66
CA ALA A 37 -5.46 -5.72 16.92
C ALA A 37 -4.98 -4.85 15.75
N VAL A 38 -4.19 -5.42 14.83
CA VAL A 38 -3.60 -4.63 13.74
C VAL A 38 -4.57 -4.57 12.59
N LEU A 39 -4.94 -3.35 12.21
CA LEU A 39 -5.82 -3.11 11.07
C LEU A 39 -5.01 -2.48 9.96
N MET A 40 -5.14 -3.01 8.74
CA MET A 40 -4.42 -2.45 7.62
C MET A 40 -5.35 -2.26 6.43
N MET A 41 -5.16 -1.16 5.74
CA MET A 41 -5.93 -0.87 4.54
C MET A 41 -4.97 -0.51 3.41
N ILE A 42 -5.15 -1.13 2.26
CA ILE A 42 -4.36 -0.85 1.08
C ILE A 42 -5.26 -0.13 0.08
N LYS A 43 -4.82 1.03 -0.37
CA LYS A 43 -5.55 1.81 -1.35
C LYS A 43 -4.76 1.81 -2.63
N GLU A 44 -5.28 1.15 -3.65
CA GLU A 44 -4.63 1.09 -4.94
C GLU A 44 -5.03 2.28 -5.78
N ASN A 45 -4.06 2.85 -6.48
CA ASN A 45 -4.29 4.03 -7.28
C ASN A 45 -3.78 3.79 -8.69
N GLU A 46 -4.59 4.21 -9.67
CA GLU A 46 -4.13 4.19 -11.06
C GLU A 46 -3.03 5.22 -11.23
N LEU A 47 -2.08 4.92 -12.11
CA LEU A 47 -1.00 5.87 -12.36
C LEU A 47 -1.53 7.19 -12.91
N ASP A 48 -2.69 7.16 -13.58
CA ASP A 48 -3.33 8.39 -14.06
C ASP A 48 -3.73 9.30 -12.92
N ASN A 49 -3.93 8.76 -11.74
CA ASN A 49 -4.41 9.52 -10.59
C ASN A 49 -3.29 10.04 -9.71
N ILE A 50 -2.05 9.76 -10.07
CA ILE A 50 -0.90 10.15 -9.26
C ILE A 50 -0.08 11.15 -10.04
N GLY A 51 0.14 12.32 -9.46
CA GLY A 51 0.86 13.37 -10.14
C GLY A 51 2.12 13.77 -9.41
N VAL A 52 3.15 14.06 -10.16
CA VAL A 52 4.41 14.57 -9.64
C VAL A 52 4.82 15.73 -10.53
N GLY A 53 4.96 16.93 -9.94
CA GLY A 53 5.41 18.08 -10.69
C GLY A 53 4.47 18.50 -11.80
N GLY A 54 3.18 18.20 -11.65
CA GLY A 54 2.19 18.58 -12.64
C GLY A 54 2.00 17.57 -13.76
N ILE A 55 2.67 16.42 -13.67
CA ILE A 55 2.56 15.38 -14.69
C ILE A 55 2.13 14.09 -14.02
N SER A 56 1.21 13.37 -14.64
CA SER A 56 0.78 12.09 -14.08
C SER A 56 1.92 11.07 -14.18
N LEU A 57 1.93 10.11 -13.27
CA LEU A 57 2.93 9.06 -13.33
C LEU A 57 2.74 8.19 -14.56
N ALA A 58 1.51 8.04 -15.03
CA ALA A 58 1.27 7.29 -16.25
C ALA A 58 2.02 7.91 -17.42
N GLU A 59 1.96 9.23 -17.53
CA GLU A 59 2.67 9.94 -18.59
C GLU A 59 4.17 9.89 -18.37
N LYS A 60 4.59 10.07 -17.11
CA LYS A 60 6.01 10.09 -16.80
C LYS A 60 6.67 8.75 -17.12
N PHE A 61 5.98 7.65 -16.87
CA PHE A 61 6.52 6.32 -17.16
C PHE A 61 6.30 5.90 -18.60
N GLY A 62 5.69 6.76 -19.41
CA GLY A 62 5.49 6.45 -20.81
C GLY A 62 4.35 5.51 -21.08
N GLU A 63 3.45 5.33 -20.16
CA GLU A 63 2.27 4.50 -20.38
C GLU A 63 1.26 5.26 -21.20
N LYS A 64 0.95 4.74 -22.34
CA LYS A 64 -0.01 5.37 -23.24
C LYS A 64 -1.28 4.56 -23.30
N LYS A 65 -2.37 5.24 -23.49
CA LYS A 65 -3.64 4.57 -23.66
C LYS A 65 -4.09 4.58 -25.07
#